data_5330b4e33ec3a29abcd23be73d563dfd
#
_entry.id   5330b4e33ec3a29abcd23be73d563dfd
#
_cell.length_a   1.000
_cell.length_b   1.000
_cell.length_c   1.000
_cell.angle_alpha   90.00
_cell.angle_beta   90.00
_cell.angle_gamma   90.00
#
_symmetry.space_group_name_H-M   'P 1'
#
loop_
_entity.id
_entity.type
_entity.pdbx_description
1 polymer ?
#
loop_
_entity_poly.entity_id
_entity_poly.type
_entity_poly.pdbx_seq_one_letter_code
_entity_poly.pdbx_strand_id
1 'polypeptide(L)'
;MQERNNDQPDIDYTRACRPFGDNAGLILGEAAQFVLVSSLEKAIELGLEIYALVPAVKINADGIKKSISSPGIGNYITMASAVNESKKFSDDLNRSFVIAHGTGTFQNRSTESHVLSSVANGMNLKDWKITGLKGLLGHTMGPAAGDELMTAIGFWKHGYVPGINTTEALAEDLSLIHI
;
A
#
# COMPACT_ATOMS: atom_id res chain seq x y z
N MET A 1 -4.83 -17.73 8.97
CA MET A 1 -4.94 -18.74 7.88
C MET A 1 -6.33 -19.32 8.01
N GLN A 2 -7.17 -19.16 7.00
CA GLN A 2 -8.34 -20.03 6.89
C GLN A 2 -7.82 -21.43 6.58
N GLU A 3 -8.19 -22.41 7.42
CA GLU A 3 -7.95 -23.81 7.11
C GLU A 3 -8.71 -24.11 5.80
N ARG A 4 -7.99 -24.48 4.79
CA ARG A 4 -8.59 -24.98 3.55
C ARG A 4 -9.29 -26.30 3.87
N ASN A 5 -10.58 -26.34 3.77
CA ASN A 5 -11.31 -27.58 3.63
C ASN A 5 -11.04 -28.09 2.20
N ASN A 6 -10.28 -29.17 2.07
CA ASN A 6 -9.92 -29.78 0.78
C ASN A 6 -11.14 -30.28 -0.03
N ASP A 7 -12.33 -30.22 0.53
CA ASP A 7 -13.58 -30.70 -0.04
C ASP A 7 -14.43 -29.61 -0.71
N GLN A 8 -13.92 -28.37 -0.86
CA GLN A 8 -14.62 -27.34 -1.61
C GLN A 8 -14.19 -27.37 -3.09
N PRO A 9 -15.06 -27.85 -3.99
CA PRO A 9 -14.71 -28.05 -5.40
C PRO A 9 -14.51 -26.76 -6.20
N ASP A 10 -14.90 -25.59 -5.71
CA ASP A 10 -14.95 -24.33 -6.47
C ASP A 10 -14.20 -23.18 -5.76
N ILE A 11 -12.87 -23.35 -5.56
CA ILE A 11 -12.07 -22.25 -5.08
C ILE A 11 -11.77 -21.30 -6.24
N ASP A 12 -12.28 -20.09 -6.18
CA ASP A 12 -11.90 -19.01 -7.09
C ASP A 12 -10.49 -18.48 -6.73
N TYR A 13 -9.49 -19.05 -7.35
CA TYR A 13 -8.09 -18.66 -7.13
C TYR A 13 -7.80 -17.24 -7.63
N THR A 14 -8.60 -16.69 -8.54
CA THR A 14 -8.43 -15.33 -9.07
C THR A 14 -8.78 -14.27 -8.03
N ARG A 15 -9.53 -14.67 -6.98
CA ARG A 15 -9.98 -13.80 -5.89
C ARG A 15 -9.56 -14.31 -4.52
N ALA A 16 -8.52 -15.11 -4.45
CA ALA A 16 -8.07 -15.70 -3.19
C ALA A 16 -7.46 -14.67 -2.22
N CYS A 17 -6.97 -13.54 -2.72
CA CYS A 17 -6.56 -12.38 -1.92
C CYS A 17 -7.39 -11.16 -2.31
N ARG A 18 -8.18 -10.65 -1.36
CA ARG A 18 -9.06 -9.49 -1.53
C ARG A 18 -8.67 -8.40 -0.53
N PRO A 19 -7.70 -7.54 -0.86
CA PRO A 19 -7.34 -6.42 0.01
C PRO A 19 -8.58 -5.62 0.39
N PHE A 20 -8.75 -5.36 1.69
CA PHE A 20 -9.91 -4.65 2.26
C PHE A 20 -11.29 -5.32 2.03
N GLY A 21 -11.33 -6.49 1.45
CA GLY A 21 -12.55 -7.28 1.31
C GLY A 21 -12.88 -8.08 2.56
N ASP A 22 -14.05 -8.71 2.56
CA ASP A 22 -14.56 -9.43 3.74
C ASP A 22 -13.92 -10.81 3.95
N ASN A 23 -13.21 -11.35 2.99
CA ASN A 23 -12.51 -12.61 3.16
C ASN A 23 -11.11 -12.42 3.75
N ALA A 24 -10.66 -13.35 4.56
CA ALA A 24 -9.28 -13.42 5.00
C ALA A 24 -8.46 -14.32 4.07
N GLY A 25 -7.36 -13.79 3.53
CA GLY A 25 -6.47 -14.56 2.68
C GLY A 25 -5.17 -13.84 2.40
N LEU A 26 -4.07 -14.58 2.50
CA LEU A 26 -2.75 -14.14 2.09
C LEU A 26 -2.23 -15.13 1.05
N ILE A 27 -1.87 -14.62 -0.10
CA ILE A 27 -1.19 -15.40 -1.15
C ILE A 27 0.26 -14.95 -1.19
N LEU A 28 1.18 -15.89 -1.22
CA LEU A 28 2.60 -15.61 -1.43
C LEU A 28 2.87 -15.41 -2.91
N GLY A 29 3.72 -14.44 -3.23
CA GLY A 29 4.24 -14.18 -4.56
C GLY A 29 5.76 -14.23 -4.55
N GLU A 30 6.37 -14.14 -5.72
CA GLU A 30 7.81 -14.06 -5.92
C GLU A 30 8.15 -12.83 -6.75
N ALA A 31 9.19 -12.09 -6.33
CA ALA A 31 9.70 -10.96 -7.10
C ALA A 31 11.14 -10.63 -6.71
N ALA A 32 11.83 -9.93 -7.61
CA ALA A 32 13.11 -9.27 -7.33
C ALA A 32 13.18 -7.98 -8.13
N GLN A 33 13.50 -6.88 -7.47
CA GLN A 33 13.67 -5.57 -8.10
C GLN A 33 15.02 -4.96 -7.76
N PHE A 34 15.51 -4.16 -8.68
CA PHE A 34 16.70 -3.34 -8.49
C PHE A 34 16.35 -1.88 -8.75
N VAL A 35 16.68 -1.02 -7.81
CA VAL A 35 16.42 0.42 -7.91
C VAL A 35 17.75 1.17 -7.80
N LEU A 36 18.05 1.99 -8.80
CA LEU A 36 19.17 2.91 -8.72
C LEU A 36 18.71 4.19 -8.03
N VAL A 37 19.31 4.50 -6.89
CA VAL A 37 19.06 5.73 -6.13
C VAL A 37 20.30 6.62 -6.19
N SER A 38 20.12 7.90 -6.48
CA SER A 38 21.19 8.89 -6.61
C SER A 38 20.71 10.24 -6.07
N SER A 39 21.63 11.16 -5.77
CA SER A 39 21.25 12.55 -5.58
C SER A 39 20.72 13.13 -6.89
N LEU A 40 19.84 14.13 -6.80
CA LEU A 40 19.27 14.79 -7.98
C LEU A 40 20.37 15.41 -8.84
N GLU A 41 21.33 16.07 -8.21
CA GLU A 41 22.46 16.70 -8.88
C GLU A 41 23.27 15.68 -9.69
N LYS A 42 23.53 14.50 -9.10
CA LYS A 42 24.30 13.45 -9.77
C LYS A 42 23.53 12.80 -10.93
N ALA A 43 22.22 12.64 -10.76
CA ALA A 43 21.37 12.13 -11.84
C ALA A 43 21.37 13.09 -13.03
N ILE A 44 21.29 14.39 -12.80
CA ILE A 44 21.34 15.43 -13.85
C ILE A 44 22.73 15.47 -14.50
N GLU A 45 23.80 15.47 -13.70
CA GLU A 45 25.20 15.46 -14.21
C GLU A 45 25.45 14.29 -15.17
N LEU A 46 24.92 13.12 -14.83
CA LEU A 46 25.09 11.91 -15.64
C LEU A 46 24.07 11.75 -16.78
N GLY A 47 23.11 12.67 -16.91
CA GLY A 47 22.05 12.59 -17.91
C GLY A 47 21.12 11.39 -17.72
N LEU A 48 20.91 10.95 -16.48
CA LEU A 48 20.06 9.78 -16.19
C LEU A 48 18.58 10.12 -16.36
N GLU A 49 17.81 9.15 -16.81
CA GLU A 49 16.35 9.26 -16.78
C GLU A 49 15.86 9.21 -15.33
N ILE A 50 15.16 10.25 -14.90
CA ILE A 50 14.63 10.38 -13.54
C ILE A 50 13.17 9.99 -13.56
N TYR A 51 12.83 8.84 -12.96
CA TYR A 51 11.45 8.35 -12.89
C TYR A 51 10.65 9.01 -11.78
N ALA A 52 11.29 9.31 -10.64
CA ALA A 52 10.65 9.89 -9.48
C ALA A 52 11.67 10.51 -8.53
N LEU A 53 11.20 11.39 -7.65
CA LEU A 53 11.93 11.84 -6.47
C LEU A 53 11.42 11.09 -5.25
N VAL A 54 12.30 10.81 -4.29
CA VAL A 54 11.95 10.22 -2.99
C VAL A 54 12.04 11.32 -1.93
N PRO A 55 10.93 12.03 -1.66
CA PRO A 55 10.96 13.19 -0.76
C PRO A 55 11.13 12.81 0.71
N ALA A 56 10.67 11.62 1.09
CA ALA A 56 10.74 11.16 2.47
C ALA A 56 10.85 9.65 2.56
N VAL A 57 11.64 9.18 3.53
CA VAL A 57 11.67 7.79 4.00
C VAL A 57 11.52 7.83 5.52
N LYS A 58 10.53 7.12 6.05
CA LYS A 58 10.24 7.08 7.49
C LYS A 58 10.18 5.64 7.97
N ILE A 59 10.75 5.41 9.14
CA ILE A 59 10.82 4.09 9.78
C ILE A 59 10.40 4.23 11.22
N ASN A 60 9.41 3.45 11.64
CA ASN A 60 8.98 3.31 13.03
C ASN A 60 8.58 1.87 13.31
N ALA A 61 8.36 1.56 14.58
CA ALA A 61 7.88 0.26 15.01
C ALA A 61 6.68 0.40 15.94
N ASP A 62 5.78 -0.57 15.91
CA ASP A 62 4.61 -0.65 16.80
C ASP A 62 4.93 -1.26 18.19
N GLY A 63 6.21 -1.46 18.50
CA GLY A 63 6.67 -2.06 19.75
C GLY A 63 6.73 -3.59 19.69
N ILE A 64 6.81 -4.24 20.86
CA ILE A 64 6.98 -5.70 20.98
C ILE A 64 5.63 -6.38 20.78
N LYS A 65 5.39 -6.92 19.57
CA LYS A 65 4.18 -7.66 19.24
C LYS A 65 4.47 -8.83 18.29
N LYS A 66 3.63 -9.85 18.33
CA LYS A 66 3.80 -11.05 17.49
C LYS A 66 3.30 -10.90 16.06
N SER A 67 2.49 -9.88 15.76
CA SER A 67 1.84 -9.68 14.48
C SER A 67 1.49 -8.20 14.30
N ILE A 68 0.79 -7.85 13.21
CA ILE A 68 0.24 -6.51 12.97
C ILE A 68 -0.53 -6.06 14.20
N SER A 69 -0.16 -4.91 14.73
CA SER A 69 -0.71 -4.41 15.97
C SER A 69 -1.81 -3.40 15.72
N SER A 70 -2.94 -3.59 16.35
CA SER A 70 -3.95 -2.57 16.52
C SER A 70 -3.57 -1.69 17.73
N PRO A 71 -3.64 -0.35 17.64
CA PRO A 71 -4.18 0.44 16.53
C PRO A 71 -3.17 0.87 15.46
N GLY A 72 -1.95 0.35 15.40
CA GLY A 72 -0.96 0.65 14.37
C GLY A 72 -0.29 2.01 14.54
N ILE A 73 0.09 2.38 15.77
CA ILE A 73 0.64 3.70 16.10
C ILE A 73 1.93 3.99 15.33
N GLY A 74 2.84 3.01 15.22
CA GLY A 74 4.07 3.16 14.46
C GLY A 74 3.81 3.43 12.99
N ASN A 75 2.86 2.69 12.39
CA ASN A 75 2.43 2.90 11.01
C ASN A 75 1.80 4.29 10.82
N TYR A 76 0.96 4.72 11.76
CA TYR A 76 0.38 6.06 11.72
C TYR A 76 1.47 7.15 11.75
N ILE A 77 2.42 7.06 12.69
CA ILE A 77 3.51 8.04 12.81
C ILE A 77 4.37 8.06 11.55
N THR A 78 4.70 6.87 11.01
CA THR A 78 5.47 6.73 9.78
C THR A 78 4.79 7.43 8.61
N MET A 79 3.53 7.10 8.37
CA MET A 79 2.77 7.64 7.24
C MET A 79 2.50 9.14 7.42
N ALA A 80 2.02 9.58 8.58
CA ALA A 80 1.76 10.99 8.85
C ALA A 80 3.04 11.84 8.68
N SER A 81 4.19 11.35 9.16
CA SER A 81 5.47 12.04 9.00
C SER A 81 5.91 12.12 7.54
N ALA A 82 5.76 11.02 6.77
CA ALA A 82 6.12 11.00 5.35
C ALA A 82 5.22 11.94 4.53
N VAL A 83 3.91 11.89 4.75
CA VAL A 83 2.95 12.78 4.09
C VAL A 83 3.22 14.24 4.43
N ASN A 84 3.49 14.55 5.70
CA ASN A 84 3.80 15.93 6.12
C ASN A 84 5.09 16.46 5.47
N GLU A 85 6.10 15.62 5.33
CA GLU A 85 7.34 16.01 4.67
C GLU A 85 7.16 16.20 3.16
N SER A 86 6.32 15.39 2.53
CA SER A 86 6.00 15.49 1.11
C SER A 86 5.27 16.79 0.73
N LYS A 87 4.63 17.47 1.69
CA LYS A 87 4.04 18.81 1.49
C LYS A 87 5.03 19.86 1.01
N LYS A 88 6.32 19.67 1.27
CA LYS A 88 7.37 20.57 0.78
C LYS A 88 7.59 20.48 -0.74
N PHE A 89 7.09 19.43 -1.36
CA PHE A 89 7.31 19.10 -2.77
C PHE A 89 6.03 19.11 -3.61
N SER A 90 4.87 19.26 -2.98
CA SER A 90 3.57 19.31 -3.66
C SER A 90 2.61 20.24 -2.93
N ASP A 91 2.00 21.15 -3.66
CA ASP A 91 1.00 22.09 -3.13
C ASP A 91 -0.38 21.45 -2.96
N ASP A 92 -0.63 20.31 -3.64
CA ASP A 92 -1.92 19.62 -3.60
C ASP A 92 -1.74 18.11 -3.41
N LEU A 93 -1.80 17.68 -2.17
CA LEU A 93 -1.74 16.26 -1.81
C LEU A 93 -3.04 15.49 -2.11
N ASN A 94 -4.17 16.16 -2.43
CA ASN A 94 -5.37 15.46 -2.86
C ASN A 94 -5.20 14.76 -4.22
N ARG A 95 -4.18 15.15 -4.98
CA ARG A 95 -3.78 14.47 -6.22
C ARG A 95 -2.85 13.29 -6.00
N SER A 96 -2.56 12.94 -4.76
CA SER A 96 -1.74 11.78 -4.41
C SER A 96 -2.57 10.49 -4.31
N PHE A 97 -1.87 9.38 -4.25
CA PHE A 97 -2.47 8.07 -3.99
C PHE A 97 -1.59 7.25 -3.03
N VAL A 98 -2.16 6.21 -2.46
CA VAL A 98 -1.46 5.21 -1.65
C VAL A 98 -1.56 3.86 -2.31
N ILE A 99 -0.43 3.19 -2.43
CA ILE A 99 -0.41 1.75 -2.64
C ILE A 99 -0.29 1.11 -1.25
N ALA A 100 -1.41 0.55 -0.80
CA ALA A 100 -1.53 0.00 0.53
C ALA A 100 -0.82 -1.34 0.66
N HIS A 101 -0.44 -1.70 1.88
CA HIS A 101 0.07 -3.03 2.16
C HIS A 101 -0.93 -4.12 1.78
N GLY A 102 -2.20 -3.98 2.15
CA GLY A 102 -3.33 -4.71 1.56
C GLY A 102 -3.17 -6.23 1.46
N THR A 103 -2.83 -6.93 2.55
CA THR A 103 -2.58 -8.39 2.52
C THR A 103 -3.83 -9.23 2.40
N GLY A 104 -5.02 -8.67 2.51
CA GLY A 104 -6.29 -9.39 2.55
C GLY A 104 -6.55 -10.11 3.88
N THR A 105 -5.72 -9.93 4.90
CA THR A 105 -5.96 -10.49 6.24
C THR A 105 -6.81 -9.54 7.09
N PHE A 106 -7.62 -10.12 7.98
CA PHE A 106 -8.49 -9.34 8.88
C PHE A 106 -7.71 -8.29 9.69
N GLN A 107 -6.60 -8.70 10.31
CA GLN A 107 -5.81 -7.79 11.14
C GLN A 107 -5.21 -6.63 10.34
N ASN A 108 -4.71 -6.92 9.11
CA ASN A 108 -4.16 -5.86 8.27
C ASN A 108 -5.25 -4.89 7.82
N ARG A 109 -6.37 -5.39 7.27
CA ARG A 109 -7.42 -4.50 6.74
C ARG A 109 -7.93 -3.54 7.81
N SER A 110 -8.22 -4.05 9.01
CA SER A 110 -8.74 -3.25 10.13
C SER A 110 -7.73 -2.19 10.59
N THR A 111 -6.47 -2.60 10.84
CA THR A 111 -5.41 -1.67 11.28
C THR A 111 -5.06 -0.66 10.19
N GLU A 112 -4.85 -1.11 8.96
CA GLU A 112 -4.42 -0.25 7.87
C GLU A 112 -5.50 0.74 7.47
N SER A 113 -6.77 0.33 7.40
CA SER A 113 -7.88 1.24 7.12
C SER A 113 -8.00 2.33 8.17
N HIS A 114 -7.84 1.97 9.45
CA HIS A 114 -7.84 2.93 10.54
C HIS A 114 -6.69 3.94 10.44
N VAL A 115 -5.47 3.47 10.14
CA VAL A 115 -4.30 4.33 9.96
C VAL A 115 -4.49 5.29 8.79
N LEU A 116 -4.91 4.77 7.63
CA LEU A 116 -5.14 5.56 6.42
C LEU A 116 -6.19 6.64 6.65
N SER A 117 -7.33 6.27 7.25
CA SER A 117 -8.41 7.24 7.59
C SER A 117 -7.94 8.29 8.58
N SER A 118 -7.17 7.91 9.59
CA SER A 118 -6.65 8.84 10.60
C SER A 118 -5.67 9.85 9.98
N VAL A 119 -4.79 9.39 9.08
CA VAL A 119 -3.85 10.27 8.35
C VAL A 119 -4.63 11.19 7.40
N ALA A 120 -5.56 10.65 6.62
CA ALA A 120 -6.37 11.44 5.70
C ALA A 120 -7.13 12.55 6.43
N ASN A 121 -7.79 12.23 7.54
CA ASN A 121 -8.51 13.20 8.36
C ASN A 121 -7.57 14.25 8.98
N GLY A 122 -6.45 13.83 9.57
CA GLY A 122 -5.48 14.72 10.19
C GLY A 122 -4.79 15.66 9.20
N MET A 123 -4.68 15.26 7.93
CA MET A 123 -4.05 16.04 6.85
C MET A 123 -5.07 16.73 5.94
N ASN A 124 -6.37 16.56 6.20
CA ASN A 124 -7.48 17.08 5.38
C ASN A 124 -7.41 16.62 3.90
N LEU A 125 -7.09 15.34 3.68
CA LEU A 125 -7.05 14.70 2.38
C LEU A 125 -8.42 14.10 2.07
N LYS A 126 -9.25 14.80 1.29
CA LYS A 126 -10.65 14.42 1.07
C LYS A 126 -10.83 13.31 0.03
N ASP A 127 -9.96 13.28 -0.98
CA ASP A 127 -10.06 12.38 -2.14
C ASP A 127 -8.82 11.48 -2.28
N TRP A 128 -8.25 11.06 -1.15
CA TRP A 128 -7.05 10.27 -1.15
C TRP A 128 -7.33 8.87 -1.71
N LYS A 129 -6.80 8.58 -2.89
CA LYS A 129 -7.02 7.32 -3.58
C LYS A 129 -6.16 6.22 -2.96
N ILE A 130 -6.77 5.08 -2.70
CA ILE A 130 -6.08 3.92 -2.11
C ILE A 130 -6.23 2.74 -3.06
N THR A 131 -5.13 2.09 -3.37
CA THR A 131 -5.10 0.86 -4.16
C THR A 131 -4.25 -0.20 -3.47
N GLY A 132 -4.26 -1.42 -3.96
CA GLY A 132 -3.48 -2.53 -3.43
C GLY A 132 -3.14 -3.56 -4.49
N LEU A 133 -1.94 -4.09 -4.47
CA LEU A 133 -1.40 -4.96 -5.52
C LEU A 133 -1.48 -6.44 -5.18
N LYS A 134 -1.61 -6.79 -3.90
CA LYS A 134 -1.43 -8.17 -3.44
C LYS A 134 -2.55 -9.12 -3.88
N GLY A 135 -3.68 -8.58 -4.33
CA GLY A 135 -4.70 -9.37 -5.02
C GLY A 135 -4.25 -9.90 -6.37
N LEU A 136 -3.33 -9.20 -7.04
CA LEU A 136 -2.80 -9.57 -8.37
C LEU A 136 -1.45 -10.26 -8.31
N LEU A 137 -0.52 -9.72 -7.51
CA LEU A 137 0.88 -10.17 -7.44
C LEU A 137 1.15 -11.16 -6.31
N GLY A 138 0.24 -11.27 -5.35
CA GLY A 138 0.54 -11.92 -4.08
C GLY A 138 1.45 -11.06 -3.19
N HIS A 139 1.80 -11.58 -2.03
CA HIS A 139 2.73 -10.93 -1.11
C HIS A 139 4.14 -11.49 -1.32
N THR A 140 5.00 -10.73 -1.94
CA THR A 140 6.39 -11.11 -2.27
C THR A 140 7.34 -11.00 -1.08
N MET A 141 6.82 -10.67 0.10
CA MET A 141 7.56 -10.55 1.36
C MET A 141 8.59 -9.41 1.33
N GLY A 142 9.88 -9.72 1.31
CA GLY A 142 10.95 -8.72 1.31
C GLY A 142 10.85 -7.69 0.18
N PRO A 143 10.69 -8.08 -1.08
CA PRO A 143 10.61 -7.16 -2.21
C PRO A 143 9.26 -6.47 -2.41
N ALA A 144 8.25 -6.68 -1.55
CA ALA A 144 6.90 -6.12 -1.73
C ALA A 144 6.87 -4.59 -1.92
N ALA A 145 7.69 -3.85 -1.19
CA ALA A 145 7.80 -2.41 -1.36
C ALA A 145 8.42 -2.02 -2.72
N GLY A 146 9.29 -2.86 -3.26
CA GLY A 146 9.81 -2.70 -4.63
C GLY A 146 8.74 -2.87 -5.68
N ASP A 147 7.85 -3.86 -5.54
CA ASP A 147 6.69 -4.04 -6.42
C ASP A 147 5.80 -2.80 -6.41
N GLU A 148 5.51 -2.27 -5.22
CA GLU A 148 4.70 -1.08 -5.02
C GLU A 148 5.35 0.16 -5.66
N LEU A 149 6.67 0.34 -5.50
CA LEU A 149 7.41 1.44 -6.11
C LEU A 149 7.40 1.36 -7.64
N MET A 150 7.70 0.19 -8.22
CA MET A 150 7.68 0.00 -9.67
C MET A 150 6.29 0.27 -10.25
N THR A 151 5.27 -0.18 -9.55
CA THR A 151 3.87 0.04 -9.96
C THR A 151 3.47 1.50 -9.85
N ALA A 152 3.90 2.23 -8.80
CA ALA A 152 3.67 3.67 -8.68
C ALA A 152 4.26 4.45 -9.87
N ILE A 153 5.47 4.12 -10.28
CA ILE A 153 6.10 4.70 -11.48
C ILE A 153 5.26 4.40 -12.73
N GLY A 154 4.75 3.17 -12.85
CA GLY A 154 3.84 2.78 -13.93
C GLY A 154 2.55 3.62 -13.93
N PHE A 155 1.94 3.84 -12.78
CA PHE A 155 0.73 4.66 -12.67
C PHE A 155 0.96 6.11 -13.13
N TRP A 156 2.07 6.72 -12.73
CA TRP A 156 2.45 8.05 -13.21
C TRP A 156 2.69 8.09 -14.72
N LYS A 157 3.39 7.08 -15.25
CA LYS A 157 3.67 6.98 -16.68
C LYS A 157 2.38 6.85 -17.52
N HIS A 158 1.40 6.10 -17.02
CA HIS A 158 0.13 5.85 -17.73
C HIS A 158 -0.99 6.83 -17.35
N GLY A 159 -0.81 7.65 -16.32
CA GLY A 159 -1.75 8.69 -15.93
C GLY A 159 -3.03 8.20 -15.25
N TYR A 160 -3.04 6.99 -14.68
CA TYR A 160 -4.18 6.49 -13.92
C TYR A 160 -3.76 5.58 -12.77
N VAL A 161 -4.59 5.51 -11.73
CA VAL A 161 -4.45 4.59 -10.59
C VAL A 161 -5.61 3.59 -10.65
N PRO A 162 -5.36 2.29 -10.85
CA PRO A 162 -6.42 1.30 -10.88
C PRO A 162 -7.00 1.06 -9.48
N GLY A 163 -8.26 0.68 -9.42
CA GLY A 163 -8.86 0.14 -8.20
C GLY A 163 -8.36 -1.27 -7.88
N ILE A 164 -8.81 -1.82 -6.76
CA ILE A 164 -8.46 -3.19 -6.34
C ILE A 164 -9.39 -4.19 -7.02
N ASN A 165 -9.00 -4.66 -8.19
CA ASN A 165 -9.86 -5.49 -9.07
C ASN A 165 -10.30 -6.83 -8.46
N THR A 166 -9.59 -7.33 -7.44
CA THR A 166 -9.93 -8.58 -6.76
C THR A 166 -10.93 -8.39 -5.63
N THR A 167 -11.28 -7.15 -5.28
CA THR A 167 -12.22 -6.81 -4.21
C THR A 167 -13.47 -6.20 -4.81
N GLU A 168 -14.58 -6.93 -4.78
CA GLU A 168 -15.89 -6.46 -5.30
C GLU A 168 -16.64 -5.61 -4.26
N ALA A 169 -16.52 -5.99 -3.00
CA ALA A 169 -17.15 -5.31 -1.88
C ALA A 169 -16.17 -5.14 -0.73
N LEU A 170 -16.19 -3.96 -0.14
CA LEU A 170 -15.41 -3.65 1.04
C LEU A 170 -16.02 -4.33 2.27
N ALA A 171 -15.17 -4.73 3.20
CA ALA A 171 -15.64 -5.25 4.48
C ALA A 171 -16.33 -4.15 5.30
N GLU A 172 -17.38 -4.53 6.05
CA GLU A 172 -18.19 -3.59 6.84
C GLU A 172 -17.44 -2.93 8.01
N ASP A 173 -16.36 -3.55 8.45
CA ASP A 173 -15.54 -3.09 9.58
C ASP A 173 -14.48 -2.03 9.21
N LEU A 174 -14.52 -1.52 7.99
CA LEU A 174 -13.53 -0.56 7.49
C LEU A 174 -13.87 0.89 7.86
N SER A 175 -12.82 1.63 8.17
CA SER A 175 -12.88 3.09 8.40
C SER A 175 -12.39 3.89 7.18
N LEU A 176 -12.44 3.33 5.99
CA LEU A 176 -11.89 3.95 4.78
C LEU A 176 -12.84 5.01 4.22
N ILE A 177 -12.25 6.09 3.76
CA ILE A 177 -12.97 7.23 3.21
C ILE A 177 -13.15 7.07 1.70
N HIS A 178 -12.16 6.47 0.99
CA HIS A 178 -12.20 6.26 -0.46
C HIS A 178 -11.28 5.10 -0.88
N ILE A 179 -11.85 4.07 -1.45
CA ILE A 179 -11.14 3.00 -2.18
C ILE A 179 -11.67 2.94 -3.60
#